data_1c0fd83fb0e2a405f9b0c0b84f6fffbd
#
_entry.id   1c0fd83fb0e2a405f9b0c0b84f6fffbd
#
_cell.length_a   1.000
_cell.length_b   1.000
_cell.length_c   1.000
_cell.angle_alpha   90.00
_cell.angle_beta   90.00
_cell.angle_gamma   90.00
#
_symmetry.space_group_name_H-M   'P 1'
#
loop_
_entity.id
_entity.type
_entity.pdbx_description
1 polymer ?
#
loop_
_entity_poly.entity_id
_entity_poly.type
_entity_poly.pdbx_seq_one_letter_code
_entity_poly.pdbx_strand_id
1 'polypeptide(L)'
;HFRSIDKLIASDPFPEKYLYTEVKKMDVANDYKILKYTTAKNEDLMEKLQRGAYCSQRTFFNPLDFTYTSPSDGKFQLKDYQSKTQNLGNDIQLPSLDDDSDKNLGEVASRNITAILDIGAMEIGVSTDENADPAKVQSQSMMRYNSIFTQTISMTVPSNTNLEAGNLIECKFPKVNKDDTKGNDLEQSGLYMIKELCHHFDSTVSLTSMTLIKDTFGQPEN
;
A
#
# COMPACT_ATOMS: atom_id res chain seq x y z
N HIS A 1 12.98 16.49 -1.39
CA HIS A 1 13.39 15.24 -0.74
C HIS A 1 12.82 14.06 -1.53
N PHE A 2 13.67 13.09 -1.84
CA PHE A 2 13.28 11.82 -2.43
C PHE A 2 13.17 10.77 -1.33
N ARG A 3 12.02 10.12 -1.19
CA ARG A 3 11.79 9.05 -0.20
C ARG A 3 11.08 7.89 -0.86
N SER A 4 11.42 6.66 -0.50
CA SER A 4 10.68 5.48 -0.94
C SER A 4 9.32 5.39 -0.22
N ILE A 5 8.35 4.75 -0.85
CA ILE A 5 7.02 4.50 -0.27
C ILE A 5 7.16 3.68 1.03
N ASP A 6 8.01 2.66 1.03
CA ASP A 6 8.25 1.83 2.22
C ASP A 6 8.79 2.64 3.40
N LYS A 7 9.65 3.62 3.14
CA LYS A 7 10.14 4.54 4.18
C LYS A 7 9.05 5.50 4.68
N LEU A 8 8.11 5.88 3.83
CA LEU A 8 6.94 6.68 4.25
C LEU A 8 5.99 5.86 5.11
N ILE A 9 5.73 4.61 4.74
CA ILE A 9 4.87 3.69 5.50
C ILE A 9 5.49 3.37 6.88
N ALA A 10 6.81 3.29 6.97
CA ALA A 10 7.52 3.06 8.22
C ALA A 10 7.70 4.33 9.08
N SER A 11 7.17 5.48 8.67
CA SER A 11 7.24 6.71 9.46
C SER A 11 6.19 6.72 10.58
N ASP A 12 6.47 7.51 11.64
CA ASP A 12 5.50 7.68 12.71
C ASP A 12 4.23 8.37 12.20
N PRO A 13 3.05 7.91 12.61
CA PRO A 13 1.80 8.55 12.24
C PRO A 13 1.67 9.91 12.92
N PHE A 14 0.91 10.77 12.31
CA PHE A 14 0.58 12.07 12.87
C PHE A 14 -0.20 11.89 14.19
N PRO A 15 0.03 12.71 15.22
CA PRO A 15 -0.55 12.49 16.56
C PRO A 15 -2.07 12.67 16.60
N GLU A 16 -2.61 13.48 15.69
CA GLU A 16 -4.05 13.72 15.62
C GLU A 16 -4.78 12.56 14.97
N LYS A 17 -5.90 12.17 15.57
CA LYS A 17 -6.79 11.13 15.07
C LYS A 17 -8.00 11.73 14.37
N TYR A 18 -8.36 11.17 13.23
CA TYR A 18 -9.49 11.62 12.44
C TYR A 18 -10.68 10.69 12.65
N LEU A 19 -11.77 11.25 13.15
CA LEU A 19 -12.94 10.49 13.55
C LEU A 19 -14.19 10.95 12.80
N TYR A 20 -14.89 10.03 12.15
CA TYR A 20 -16.23 10.28 11.63
C TYR A 20 -17.27 9.97 12.72
N THR A 21 -17.94 11.00 13.21
CA THR A 21 -18.95 10.89 14.26
C THR A 21 -20.10 11.86 14.02
N GLU A 22 -21.31 11.43 14.37
CA GLU A 22 -22.49 12.29 14.39
C GLU A 22 -22.54 13.19 15.62
N VAL A 23 -21.75 12.92 16.64
CA VAL A 23 -21.71 13.70 17.88
C VAL A 23 -21.16 15.10 17.60
N LYS A 24 -21.88 16.12 18.04
CA LYS A 24 -21.53 17.54 17.82
C LYS A 24 -20.27 17.97 18.58
N LYS A 25 -19.96 17.33 19.69
CA LYS A 25 -18.87 17.70 20.59
C LYS A 25 -17.86 16.56 20.65
N MET A 26 -16.61 16.86 20.35
CA MET A 26 -15.49 15.93 20.54
C MET A 26 -14.86 16.24 21.89
N ASP A 27 -14.62 15.20 22.67
CA ASP A 27 -14.12 15.33 24.04
C ASP A 27 -12.60 15.34 24.16
N VAL A 28 -11.90 15.06 23.07
CA VAL A 28 -10.43 14.90 23.07
C VAL A 28 -9.79 16.04 22.29
N ALA A 29 -8.81 16.69 22.90
CA ALA A 29 -8.16 17.89 22.35
C ALA A 29 -7.41 17.64 21.00
N ASN A 30 -7.10 16.38 20.69
CA ASN A 30 -6.33 16.01 19.51
C ASN A 30 -7.12 15.22 18.45
N ASP A 31 -8.43 15.11 18.60
CA ASP A 31 -9.26 14.42 17.63
C ASP A 31 -9.88 15.41 16.64
N TYR A 32 -9.73 15.13 15.36
CA TYR A 32 -10.33 15.92 14.29
C TYR A 32 -11.58 15.23 13.75
N LYS A 33 -12.66 15.99 13.62
CA LYS A 33 -13.90 15.48 13.03
C LYS A 33 -13.79 15.41 11.52
N ILE A 34 -14.07 14.25 10.95
CA ILE A 34 -14.28 14.10 9.52
C ILE A 34 -15.68 14.65 9.18
N LEU A 35 -15.74 15.63 8.29
CA LEU A 35 -16.97 16.27 7.87
C LEU A 35 -17.70 15.48 6.80
N LYS A 36 -16.93 14.97 5.82
CA LYS A 36 -17.42 14.18 4.71
C LYS A 36 -16.33 13.21 4.27
N TYR A 37 -16.72 12.02 3.89
CA TYR A 37 -15.80 11.06 3.26
C TYR A 37 -16.50 10.22 2.19
N THR A 38 -15.71 9.70 1.27
CA THR A 38 -16.13 8.76 0.24
C THR A 38 -15.04 7.71 0.09
N THR A 39 -15.42 6.45 0.08
CA THR A 39 -14.49 5.33 -0.03
C THR A 39 -14.56 4.70 -1.42
N ALA A 40 -13.42 4.32 -1.95
CA ALA A 40 -13.30 3.49 -3.14
C ALA A 40 -12.38 2.31 -2.82
N LYS A 41 -12.80 1.10 -3.18
CA LYS A 41 -12.02 -0.12 -3.04
C LYS A 41 -11.62 -0.60 -4.43
N ASN A 42 -10.37 -0.98 -4.59
CA ASN A 42 -9.84 -1.52 -5.84
C ASN A 42 -9.29 -2.92 -5.57
N GLU A 43 -10.19 -3.91 -5.57
CA GLU A 43 -9.90 -5.31 -5.26
C GLU A 43 -10.29 -6.25 -6.39
N ASP A 44 -9.79 -6.00 -7.56
CA ASP A 44 -9.89 -6.99 -8.62
C ASP A 44 -8.72 -7.98 -8.51
N LEU A 45 -8.99 -9.14 -7.88
CA LEU A 45 -8.00 -10.21 -7.71
C LEU A 45 -7.49 -10.72 -9.06
N MET A 46 -8.37 -10.86 -10.04
CA MET A 46 -7.99 -11.38 -11.37
C MET A 46 -7.08 -10.40 -12.10
N GLU A 47 -7.40 -9.12 -12.07
CA GLU A 47 -6.56 -8.09 -12.65
C GLU A 47 -5.18 -8.03 -11.98
N LYS A 48 -5.14 -8.08 -10.65
CA LYS A 48 -3.89 -8.09 -9.89
C LYS A 48 -3.05 -9.34 -10.18
N LEU A 49 -3.66 -10.52 -10.30
CA LEU A 49 -2.97 -11.75 -10.70
C LEU A 49 -2.42 -11.64 -12.13
N GLN A 50 -3.20 -11.16 -13.09
CA GLN A 50 -2.74 -10.97 -14.48
C GLN A 50 -1.56 -9.99 -14.56
N ARG A 51 -1.51 -9.00 -13.71
CA ARG A 51 -0.39 -8.07 -13.60
C ARG A 51 0.83 -8.65 -12.89
N GLY A 52 0.70 -9.82 -12.25
CA GLY A 52 1.77 -10.45 -11.47
C GLY A 52 2.07 -9.73 -10.16
N ALA A 53 1.03 -9.15 -9.54
CA ALA A 53 1.17 -8.36 -8.32
C ALA A 53 1.63 -9.18 -7.11
N TYR A 54 1.23 -10.44 -7.02
CA TYR A 54 1.50 -11.27 -5.84
C TYR A 54 2.63 -12.28 -6.04
N CYS A 55 2.72 -12.85 -7.24
CA CYS A 55 3.81 -13.74 -7.61
C CYS A 55 4.11 -13.59 -9.10
N SER A 56 5.37 -13.38 -9.43
CA SER A 56 5.81 -13.26 -10.81
C SER A 56 7.16 -13.95 -11.02
N GLN A 57 7.39 -14.46 -12.22
CA GLN A 57 8.66 -15.01 -12.66
C GLN A 57 9.26 -14.08 -13.70
N ARG A 58 10.51 -13.68 -13.52
CA ARG A 58 11.25 -12.85 -14.47
C ARG A 58 12.52 -13.57 -14.89
N THR A 59 12.79 -13.54 -16.17
CA THR A 59 14.02 -14.09 -16.75
C THR A 59 14.64 -13.00 -17.61
N PHE A 60 15.80 -12.52 -17.22
CA PHE A 60 16.58 -11.59 -18.01
C PHE A 60 17.73 -12.34 -18.67
N PHE A 61 17.92 -12.09 -19.95
CA PHE A 61 19.04 -12.58 -20.69
C PHE A 61 19.99 -11.42 -20.99
N ASN A 62 21.26 -11.58 -20.62
CA ASN A 62 22.30 -10.63 -20.95
C ASN A 62 23.03 -11.12 -22.19
N PRO A 63 22.95 -10.43 -23.35
CA PRO A 63 23.58 -10.84 -24.57
C PRO A 63 25.11 -10.61 -24.61
N LEU A 64 25.67 -9.89 -23.64
CA LEU A 64 27.09 -9.55 -23.60
C LEU A 64 27.93 -10.66 -23.01
N ASP A 65 27.46 -11.29 -21.96
CA ASP A 65 28.13 -12.39 -21.26
C ASP A 65 27.39 -13.73 -21.39
N PHE A 66 26.27 -13.76 -22.15
CA PHE A 66 25.42 -14.92 -22.36
C PHE A 66 24.85 -15.54 -21.08
N THR A 67 24.73 -14.73 -20.02
CA THR A 67 24.10 -15.16 -18.78
C THR A 67 22.60 -14.89 -18.78
N TYR A 68 21.89 -15.59 -17.93
CA TYR A 68 20.46 -15.33 -17.68
C TYR A 68 20.13 -15.54 -16.21
N THR A 69 19.10 -14.83 -15.75
CA THR A 69 18.61 -14.96 -14.39
C THR A 69 18.09 -16.37 -14.14
N SER A 70 18.57 -17.01 -13.10
CA SER A 70 18.08 -18.34 -12.71
C SER A 70 16.59 -18.29 -12.33
N PRO A 71 15.83 -19.38 -12.47
CA PRO A 71 14.43 -19.43 -12.08
C PRO A 71 14.20 -19.11 -10.60
N SER A 72 15.14 -19.48 -9.71
CA SER A 72 15.07 -19.16 -8.28
C SER A 72 15.23 -17.67 -8.02
N ASP A 73 16.18 -17.02 -8.68
CA ASP A 73 16.51 -15.62 -8.47
C ASP A 73 15.48 -14.68 -9.12
N GLY A 74 14.88 -15.13 -10.24
CA GLY A 74 13.84 -14.38 -10.94
C GLY A 74 12.44 -14.50 -10.34
N LYS A 75 12.25 -15.38 -9.36
CA LYS A 75 10.94 -15.58 -8.74
C LYS A 75 10.70 -14.58 -7.60
N PHE A 76 9.61 -13.84 -7.70
CA PHE A 76 9.11 -12.97 -6.65
C PHE A 76 7.84 -13.56 -6.04
N GLN A 77 7.75 -13.59 -4.73
CA GLN A 77 6.59 -14.05 -3.97
C GLN A 77 6.17 -13.00 -2.93
N LEU A 78 4.87 -12.85 -2.75
CA LEU A 78 4.30 -11.90 -1.80
C LEU A 78 4.84 -12.09 -0.37
N LYS A 79 4.95 -13.32 0.11
CA LYS A 79 5.42 -13.62 1.46
C LYS A 79 6.86 -13.15 1.74
N ASP A 80 7.72 -13.19 0.73
CA ASP A 80 9.12 -12.75 0.87
C ASP A 80 9.21 -11.22 0.99
N TYR A 81 8.25 -10.52 0.40
CA TYR A 81 8.13 -9.09 0.52
C TYR A 81 7.51 -8.68 1.86
N GLN A 82 6.37 -9.26 2.25
CA GLN A 82 5.68 -8.94 3.50
C GLN A 82 6.56 -9.15 4.73
N SER A 83 7.45 -10.14 4.69
CA SER A 83 8.39 -10.38 5.80
C SER A 83 9.44 -9.28 6.01
N LYS A 84 9.64 -8.41 5.01
CA LYS A 84 10.69 -7.37 5.00
C LYS A 84 10.15 -5.95 5.05
N THR A 85 8.86 -5.76 4.86
CA THR A 85 8.22 -4.44 4.77
C THR A 85 7.02 -4.35 5.68
N GLN A 86 6.60 -3.11 5.98
CA GLN A 86 5.38 -2.85 6.73
C GLN A 86 4.24 -2.55 5.78
N ASN A 87 3.03 -2.94 6.19
CA ASN A 87 1.77 -2.57 5.56
C ASN A 87 1.03 -1.57 6.46
N LEU A 88 0.14 -0.78 5.86
CA LEU A 88 -0.73 0.15 6.60
C LEU A 88 -1.92 -0.58 7.26
N GLY A 89 -2.24 -1.77 6.81
CA GLY A 89 -3.23 -2.68 7.38
C GLY A 89 -2.66 -4.06 7.64
N ASN A 90 -3.53 -5.07 7.71
CA ASN A 90 -3.14 -6.47 7.90
C ASN A 90 -2.39 -7.01 6.68
N ASP A 91 -1.64 -8.06 6.89
CA ASP A 91 -0.98 -8.76 5.78
C ASP A 91 -2.00 -9.29 4.76
N ILE A 92 -1.63 -9.25 3.49
CA ILE A 92 -2.47 -9.73 2.39
C ILE A 92 -2.57 -11.25 2.50
N GLN A 93 -3.78 -11.75 2.67
CA GLN A 93 -4.09 -13.17 2.67
C GLN A 93 -4.77 -13.53 1.35
N LEU A 94 -4.19 -14.48 0.64
CA LEU A 94 -4.72 -14.95 -0.63
C LEU A 94 -5.33 -16.35 -0.48
N PRO A 95 -6.39 -16.67 -1.23
CA PRO A 95 -6.99 -17.99 -1.19
C PRO A 95 -6.01 -19.08 -1.65
N SER A 96 -6.24 -20.30 -1.21
CA SER A 96 -5.51 -21.48 -1.66
C SER A 96 -5.72 -21.69 -3.16
N LEU A 97 -4.74 -22.30 -3.80
CA LEU A 97 -4.81 -22.60 -5.23
C LEU A 97 -5.86 -23.69 -5.51
N ASP A 98 -5.98 -24.67 -4.63
CA ASP A 98 -6.88 -25.80 -4.70
C ASP A 98 -7.18 -26.26 -3.27
N ASP A 99 -8.30 -26.94 -3.05
CA ASP A 99 -8.74 -27.41 -1.73
C ASP A 99 -7.74 -28.38 -1.07
N ASP A 100 -6.98 -29.13 -1.89
CA ASP A 100 -5.97 -30.07 -1.45
C ASP A 100 -4.54 -29.51 -1.49
N SER A 101 -4.36 -28.21 -1.84
CA SER A 101 -3.04 -27.60 -2.00
C SER A 101 -2.63 -26.78 -0.79
N ASP A 102 -1.44 -27.05 -0.27
CA ASP A 102 -0.79 -26.19 0.74
C ASP A 102 -0.32 -24.84 0.19
N LYS A 103 -0.46 -24.60 -1.13
CA LYS A 103 0.00 -23.38 -1.81
C LYS A 103 -1.15 -22.42 -2.02
N ASN A 104 -0.89 -21.14 -1.75
CA ASN A 104 -1.81 -20.06 -2.07
C ASN A 104 -1.46 -19.38 -3.41
N LEU A 105 -2.36 -18.53 -3.91
CA LEU A 105 -2.18 -17.78 -5.16
C LEU A 105 -0.97 -16.82 -5.16
N GLY A 106 -0.44 -16.48 -4.00
CA GLY A 106 0.77 -15.66 -3.86
C GLY A 106 2.08 -16.44 -3.97
N GLU A 107 2.03 -17.76 -4.10
CA GLU A 107 3.21 -18.64 -4.21
C GLU A 107 3.41 -19.19 -5.62
N VAL A 108 2.39 -19.10 -6.47
CA VAL A 108 2.44 -19.57 -7.86
C VAL A 108 2.55 -18.37 -8.80
N ALA A 109 3.55 -18.39 -9.67
CA ALA A 109 3.77 -17.29 -10.61
C ALA A 109 2.59 -17.18 -11.58
N SER A 110 1.82 -16.09 -11.42
CA SER A 110 0.69 -15.77 -12.30
C SER A 110 1.12 -15.04 -13.57
N ARG A 111 2.35 -14.53 -13.61
CA ARG A 111 2.93 -13.86 -14.77
C ARG A 111 4.39 -14.22 -14.95
N ASN A 112 4.75 -14.60 -16.20
CA ASN A 112 6.13 -14.81 -16.62
C ASN A 112 6.54 -13.70 -17.58
N ILE A 113 7.70 -13.09 -17.35
CA ILE A 113 8.26 -12.02 -18.17
C ILE A 113 9.69 -12.42 -18.54
N THR A 114 9.97 -12.42 -19.85
CA THR A 114 11.32 -12.61 -20.36
C THR A 114 11.74 -11.35 -21.10
N ALA A 115 12.93 -10.84 -20.80
CA ALA A 115 13.46 -9.64 -21.46
C ALA A 115 14.98 -9.75 -21.64
N ILE A 116 15.48 -9.02 -22.62
CA ILE A 116 16.91 -8.81 -22.81
C ILE A 116 17.30 -7.59 -21.97
N LEU A 117 18.29 -7.76 -21.12
CA LEU A 117 18.74 -6.70 -20.23
C LEU A 117 20.22 -6.87 -19.90
N ASP A 118 20.98 -5.79 -20.02
CA ASP A 118 22.30 -5.70 -19.43
C ASP A 118 22.17 -5.54 -17.92
N ILE A 119 22.64 -6.52 -17.17
CA ILE A 119 22.67 -6.50 -15.69
C ILE A 119 24.03 -6.02 -15.15
N GLY A 120 24.74 -5.16 -15.90
CA GLY A 120 26.00 -4.56 -15.50
C GLY A 120 27.24 -5.29 -16.00
N ALA A 121 27.10 -6.14 -17.04
CA ALA A 121 28.27 -6.78 -17.65
C ALA A 121 29.23 -5.77 -18.30
N MET A 122 28.74 -4.60 -18.70
CA MET A 122 29.55 -3.49 -19.22
C MET A 122 30.33 -2.76 -18.15
N GLU A 123 29.85 -2.77 -16.91
CA GLU A 123 30.49 -2.09 -15.78
C GLU A 123 30.77 -3.10 -14.66
N ILE A 124 31.92 -3.73 -14.72
CA ILE A 124 32.35 -4.72 -13.72
C ILE A 124 32.38 -4.08 -12.34
N GLY A 125 31.57 -4.62 -11.41
CA GLY A 125 31.51 -4.19 -10.02
C GLY A 125 30.37 -3.17 -9.71
N VAL A 126 29.66 -2.62 -10.68
CA VAL A 126 28.57 -1.67 -10.43
C VAL A 126 27.25 -2.39 -10.11
N SER A 127 27.03 -3.55 -10.68
CA SER A 127 25.81 -4.35 -10.49
C SER A 127 25.83 -5.29 -9.29
N THR A 128 26.82 -5.20 -8.43
CA THR A 128 26.89 -6.00 -7.18
C THR A 128 25.98 -5.44 -6.07
N ASP A 129 25.43 -4.26 -6.24
CA ASP A 129 24.46 -3.69 -5.31
C ASP A 129 23.11 -4.42 -5.50
N GLU A 130 22.56 -4.95 -4.41
CA GLU A 130 21.25 -5.61 -4.40
C GLU A 130 20.12 -4.73 -4.97
N ASN A 131 20.23 -3.43 -4.84
CA ASN A 131 19.29 -2.46 -5.37
C ASN A 131 19.38 -2.26 -6.89
N ALA A 132 20.46 -2.69 -7.51
CA ALA A 132 20.65 -2.62 -8.96
C ALA A 132 20.07 -3.84 -9.70
N ASP A 133 19.73 -4.92 -8.99
CA ASP A 133 19.15 -6.13 -9.61
C ASP A 133 17.71 -5.86 -10.09
N PRO A 134 17.50 -5.72 -11.42
CA PRO A 134 16.17 -5.41 -11.96
C PRO A 134 15.17 -6.54 -11.75
N ALA A 135 15.58 -7.78 -11.57
CA ALA A 135 14.69 -8.89 -11.28
C ALA A 135 13.96 -8.68 -9.94
N LYS A 136 14.70 -8.30 -8.93
CA LYS A 136 14.16 -8.02 -7.59
C LYS A 136 13.40 -6.70 -7.53
N VAL A 137 14.05 -5.61 -7.97
CA VAL A 137 13.51 -4.25 -7.84
C VAL A 137 12.22 -4.06 -8.64
N GLN A 138 12.16 -4.54 -9.89
CA GLN A 138 10.96 -4.38 -10.71
C GLN A 138 9.77 -5.17 -10.17
N SER A 139 9.99 -6.39 -9.68
CA SER A 139 8.91 -7.21 -9.12
C SER A 139 8.34 -6.62 -7.85
N GLN A 140 9.19 -6.14 -6.94
CA GLN A 140 8.78 -5.44 -5.73
C GLN A 140 8.01 -4.16 -6.06
N SER A 141 8.50 -3.37 -7.00
CA SER A 141 7.83 -2.14 -7.43
C SER A 141 6.46 -2.41 -8.04
N MET A 142 6.34 -3.45 -8.86
CA MET A 142 5.04 -3.85 -9.41
C MET A 142 4.05 -4.28 -8.33
N MET A 143 4.49 -5.09 -7.38
CA MET A 143 3.65 -5.50 -6.26
C MET A 143 3.20 -4.29 -5.46
N ARG A 144 4.11 -3.42 -5.05
CA ARG A 144 3.79 -2.23 -4.28
C ARG A 144 2.86 -1.28 -5.05
N TYR A 145 3.10 -1.06 -6.33
CA TYR A 145 2.23 -0.22 -7.16
C TYR A 145 0.80 -0.78 -7.26
N ASN A 146 0.63 -2.09 -7.37
CA ASN A 146 -0.69 -2.72 -7.43
C ASN A 146 -1.39 -2.81 -6.06
N SER A 147 -0.64 -2.82 -4.96
CA SER A 147 -1.22 -2.88 -3.61
C SER A 147 -1.53 -1.51 -3.00
N ILE A 148 -0.73 -0.47 -3.27
CA ILE A 148 -0.81 0.83 -2.58
C ILE A 148 -2.16 1.53 -2.70
N PHE A 149 -2.91 1.25 -3.77
CA PHE A 149 -4.23 1.83 -4.06
C PHE A 149 -5.39 0.86 -3.80
N THR A 150 -5.17 -0.15 -2.97
CA THR A 150 -6.22 -1.14 -2.63
C THR A 150 -7.43 -0.45 -2.00
N GLN A 151 -7.19 0.53 -1.15
CA GLN A 151 -8.25 1.35 -0.59
C GLN A 151 -7.91 2.84 -0.76
N THR A 152 -8.87 3.61 -1.25
CA THR A 152 -8.74 5.06 -1.41
C THR A 152 -9.90 5.74 -0.72
N ILE A 153 -9.62 6.76 0.06
CA ILE A 153 -10.62 7.57 0.75
C ILE A 153 -10.40 9.05 0.39
N SER A 154 -11.45 9.67 -0.12
CA SER A 154 -11.49 11.13 -0.24
C SER A 154 -12.25 11.68 0.94
N MET A 155 -11.64 12.56 1.72
CA MET A 155 -12.28 13.16 2.89
C MET A 155 -12.05 14.66 2.99
N THR A 156 -12.96 15.32 3.71
CA THR A 156 -12.88 16.73 4.06
C THR A 156 -12.93 16.89 5.57
N VAL A 157 -11.98 17.64 6.11
CA VAL A 157 -11.81 17.89 7.54
C VAL A 157 -11.65 19.39 7.79
N PRO A 158 -11.85 19.88 9.02
CA PRO A 158 -11.41 21.21 9.40
C PRO A 158 -9.93 21.43 9.08
N SER A 159 -9.55 22.65 8.76
CA SER A 159 -8.20 22.95 8.30
C SER A 159 -7.13 22.55 9.31
N ASN A 160 -6.13 21.81 8.84
CA ASN A 160 -4.90 21.50 9.55
C ASN A 160 -3.72 21.71 8.59
N THR A 161 -3.02 22.82 8.74
CA THR A 161 -1.93 23.23 7.87
C THR A 161 -0.61 22.49 8.13
N ASN A 162 -0.56 21.67 9.19
CA ASN A 162 0.63 20.87 9.50
C ASN A 162 0.72 19.57 8.69
N LEU A 163 -0.38 19.22 7.98
CA LEU A 163 -0.42 18.01 7.16
C LEU A 163 0.29 18.21 5.83
N GLU A 164 1.02 17.20 5.42
CA GLU A 164 1.73 17.15 4.14
C GLU A 164 1.44 15.82 3.41
N ALA A 165 1.60 15.80 2.10
CA ALA A 165 1.53 14.57 1.33
C ALA A 165 2.66 13.60 1.76
N GLY A 166 2.30 12.33 1.96
CA GLY A 166 3.18 11.31 2.51
C GLY A 166 3.09 11.12 4.02
N ASN A 167 2.39 12.00 4.75
CA ASN A 167 2.15 11.80 6.18
C ASN A 167 1.17 10.65 6.41
N LEU A 168 1.37 9.93 7.52
CA LEU A 168 0.44 8.91 7.99
C LEU A 168 -0.52 9.51 9.01
N ILE A 169 -1.81 9.19 8.86
CA ILE A 169 -2.87 9.61 9.78
C ILE A 169 -3.74 8.42 10.16
N GLU A 170 -4.20 8.40 11.40
CA GLU A 170 -5.17 7.41 11.88
C GLU A 170 -6.60 7.91 11.64
N CYS A 171 -7.39 7.14 10.90
CA CYS A 171 -8.80 7.43 10.65
C CYS A 171 -9.69 6.37 11.28
N LYS A 172 -10.79 6.82 11.90
CA LYS A 172 -11.80 5.95 12.51
C LYS A 172 -13.17 6.21 11.88
N PHE A 173 -13.74 5.13 11.34
CA PHE A 173 -15.05 5.14 10.72
C PHE A 173 -16.02 4.28 11.53
N PRO A 174 -17.29 4.71 11.69
CA PRO A 174 -18.29 3.93 12.42
C PRO A 174 -18.68 2.69 11.64
N LYS A 175 -18.98 1.63 12.36
CA LYS A 175 -19.55 0.42 11.80
C LYS A 175 -21.00 0.66 11.36
N VAL A 176 -21.29 0.43 10.11
CA VAL A 176 -22.64 0.55 9.55
C VAL A 176 -23.33 -0.81 9.62
N ASN A 177 -23.78 -1.21 10.81
CA ASN A 177 -24.56 -2.42 10.97
C ASN A 177 -25.84 -2.10 11.78
N LYS A 178 -26.98 -2.68 11.37
CA LYS A 178 -28.28 -2.40 12.00
C LYS A 178 -28.36 -2.81 13.47
N ASP A 179 -27.60 -3.83 13.84
CA ASP A 179 -27.70 -4.45 15.17
C ASP A 179 -26.62 -4.00 16.15
N ASP A 180 -25.55 -3.35 15.70
CA ASP A 180 -24.44 -2.91 16.55
C ASP A 180 -23.83 -1.60 16.06
N THR A 181 -24.43 -0.51 16.48
CA THR A 181 -24.00 0.87 16.15
C THR A 181 -22.85 1.37 17.03
N LYS A 182 -22.40 0.56 17.99
CA LYS A 182 -21.33 0.93 18.92
C LYS A 182 -20.03 0.23 18.53
N GLY A 183 -19.23 0.90 17.73
CA GLY A 183 -17.90 0.40 17.37
C GLY A 183 -17.37 0.99 16.07
N ASN A 184 -16.08 0.89 15.89
CA ASN A 184 -15.43 1.28 14.65
C ASN A 184 -15.46 0.12 13.65
N ASP A 185 -15.59 0.45 12.39
CA ASP A 185 -15.36 -0.50 11.30
C ASP A 185 -13.87 -0.87 11.27
N LEU A 186 -13.55 -2.10 11.62
CA LEU A 186 -12.16 -2.59 11.70
C LEU A 186 -11.52 -2.71 10.33
N GLU A 187 -12.30 -2.91 9.28
CA GLU A 187 -11.80 -3.04 7.92
C GLU A 187 -11.40 -1.69 7.32
N GLN A 188 -12.24 -0.67 7.54
CA GLN A 188 -12.00 0.68 7.01
C GLN A 188 -11.17 1.55 7.93
N SER A 189 -11.26 1.36 9.25
CA SER A 189 -10.48 2.16 10.20
C SER A 189 -8.99 1.77 10.18
N GLY A 190 -8.13 2.66 10.62
CA GLY A 190 -6.70 2.43 10.77
C GLY A 190 -5.84 3.51 10.15
N LEU A 191 -4.60 3.16 9.83
CA LEU A 191 -3.61 4.06 9.25
C LEU A 191 -3.82 4.24 7.75
N TYR A 192 -3.69 5.48 7.32
CA TYR A 192 -3.74 5.89 5.93
C TYR A 192 -2.59 6.84 5.61
N MET A 193 -2.08 6.77 4.39
CA MET A 193 -1.11 7.74 3.88
C MET A 193 -1.82 8.81 3.05
N ILE A 194 -1.46 10.06 3.27
CA ILE A 194 -1.98 11.18 2.49
C ILE A 194 -1.31 11.15 1.11
N LYS A 195 -2.09 10.89 0.07
CA LYS A 195 -1.64 10.95 -1.32
C LYS A 195 -1.54 12.40 -1.80
N GLU A 196 -2.61 13.15 -1.57
CA GLU A 196 -2.74 14.55 -1.99
C GLU A 196 -3.64 15.29 -1.01
N LEU A 197 -3.42 16.58 -0.85
CA LEU A 197 -4.24 17.44 -0.02
C LEU A 197 -4.36 18.84 -0.61
N CYS A 198 -5.47 19.49 -0.29
CA CYS A 198 -5.73 20.87 -0.67
C CYS A 198 -6.32 21.61 0.53
N HIS A 199 -5.68 22.70 0.94
CA HIS A 199 -6.21 23.62 1.93
C HIS A 199 -7.08 24.65 1.25
N HIS A 200 -8.31 24.79 1.71
CA HIS A 200 -9.26 25.78 1.21
C HIS A 200 -9.59 26.76 2.35
N PHE A 201 -9.33 28.03 2.07
CA PHE A 201 -9.62 29.13 2.99
C PHE A 201 -10.58 30.09 2.34
N ASP A 202 -11.70 30.33 2.99
CA ASP A 202 -12.69 31.33 2.62
C ASP A 202 -12.98 32.23 3.82
N SER A 203 -13.66 33.34 3.61
CA SER A 203 -14.05 34.29 4.68
C SER A 203 -14.88 33.66 5.80
N THR A 204 -15.55 32.53 5.51
CA THR A 204 -16.48 31.85 6.44
C THR A 204 -16.01 30.48 6.89
N VAL A 205 -15.18 29.80 6.10
CA VAL A 205 -14.82 28.39 6.33
C VAL A 205 -13.35 28.15 6.03
N SER A 206 -12.72 27.30 6.83
CA SER A 206 -11.35 26.83 6.60
C SER A 206 -11.37 25.30 6.63
N LEU A 207 -11.07 24.67 5.50
CA LEU A 207 -11.17 23.23 5.29
C LEU A 207 -9.89 22.67 4.64
N THR A 208 -9.62 21.39 4.91
CA THR A 208 -8.63 20.59 4.20
C THR A 208 -9.34 19.42 3.54
N SER A 209 -9.27 19.35 2.23
CA SER A 209 -9.69 18.18 1.45
C SER A 209 -8.49 17.33 1.13
N MET A 210 -8.56 16.02 1.32
CA MET A 210 -7.45 15.12 1.11
C MET A 210 -7.90 13.80 0.50
N THR A 211 -7.01 13.20 -0.27
CA THR A 211 -7.13 11.83 -0.76
C THR A 211 -6.13 10.97 -0.02
N LEU A 212 -6.65 9.94 0.62
CA LEU A 212 -5.90 8.97 1.42
C LEU A 212 -5.81 7.65 0.68
N ILE A 213 -4.71 6.95 0.87
CA ILE A 213 -4.48 5.63 0.31
C ILE A 213 -4.05 4.65 1.39
N LYS A 214 -4.39 3.39 1.17
CA LYS A 214 -4.03 2.27 2.04
C LYS A 214 -3.80 1.03 1.19
N ASP A 215 -2.73 0.31 1.48
CA ASP A 215 -2.27 -0.84 0.70
C ASP A 215 -3.01 -2.14 1.03
N THR A 216 -3.53 -2.26 2.25
CA THR A 216 -4.23 -3.46 2.72
C THR A 216 -5.42 -3.07 3.59
N PHE A 217 -6.28 -4.03 3.96
CA PHE A 217 -7.43 -3.81 4.84
C PHE A 217 -7.08 -4.02 6.30
N GLY A 218 -7.95 -3.57 7.17
CA GLY A 218 -7.85 -3.79 8.60
C GLY A 218 -6.82 -2.91 9.30
N GLN A 219 -6.44 -3.30 10.50
CA GLN A 219 -5.42 -2.65 11.31
C GLN A 219 -4.30 -3.66 11.54
N PRO A 220 -3.01 -3.27 11.46
CA PRO A 220 -1.93 -4.19 11.78
C PRO A 220 -2.11 -4.70 13.21
N GLU A 221 -1.97 -6.00 13.37
CA GLU A 221 -1.93 -6.61 14.70
C GLU A 221 -0.64 -6.13 15.39
N ASN A 222 -0.81 -5.46 16.52
CA ASN A 222 0.30 -5.00 17.37
C ASN A 222 0.87 -6.16 18.19
#